data_db1cb6e7195dc2fc78169a26de937bec
#
_entry.id   db1cb6e7195dc2fc78169a26de937bec
#
_cell.length_a   1.000
_cell.length_b   1.000
_cell.length_c   1.000
_cell.angle_alpha   90.00
_cell.angle_beta   90.00
_cell.angle_gamma   90.00
#
_symmetry.space_group_name_H-M   'P 1'
#
loop_
_entity.id
_entity.type
_entity.pdbx_description
1 polymer ?
#
loop_
_entity_poly.entity_id
_entity_poly.type
_entity_poly.pdbx_seq_one_letter_code
_entity_poly.pdbx_strand_id
1 'polypeptide(L)'
;MKVTFQNLKVIKNKKGNLIKIYSKRDFFRRIAESYISEINPNKIKAWRFHKKTNQKLVLIEGNCIVVVFSKKKIKKFKLSYKKPKLLQIPKKTWYGFKNLSSKKKVKILNFIDKKYDENEIERKKINEIRYNW
;
A
#
# COMPACT_ATOMS: atom_id res chain seq x y z
N MET A 1 3.69 -11.37 -11.52
CA MET A 1 2.86 -10.23 -11.05
C MET A 1 3.74 -8.99 -10.99
N LYS A 2 3.21 -7.86 -11.44
CA LYS A 2 3.94 -6.58 -11.51
C LYS A 2 3.41 -5.61 -10.46
N VAL A 3 4.20 -4.58 -10.13
CA VAL A 3 3.68 -3.42 -9.42
C VAL A 3 2.69 -2.71 -10.34
N THR A 4 1.45 -2.50 -9.87
CA THR A 4 0.42 -1.78 -10.62
C THR A 4 -0.19 -0.69 -9.77
N PHE A 5 -0.60 0.40 -10.42
CA PHE A 5 -1.19 1.56 -9.76
C PHE A 5 -2.39 2.03 -10.58
N GLN A 6 -3.58 1.61 -10.19
CA GLN A 6 -4.81 1.75 -10.98
C GLN A 6 -5.79 2.73 -10.33
N ASN A 7 -6.45 3.53 -11.16
CA ASN A 7 -7.55 4.37 -10.69
C ASN A 7 -8.72 3.51 -10.23
N LEU A 8 -9.33 3.91 -9.12
CA LEU A 8 -10.56 3.30 -8.63
C LEU A 8 -11.76 4.09 -9.13
N LYS A 9 -12.87 3.38 -9.37
CA LYS A 9 -14.13 4.01 -9.78
C LYS A 9 -14.78 4.67 -8.57
N VAL A 10 -15.08 5.97 -8.70
CA VAL A 10 -15.83 6.75 -7.71
C VAL A 10 -17.20 7.04 -8.28
N ILE A 11 -18.23 6.62 -7.56
CA ILE A 11 -19.62 6.98 -7.87
C ILE A 11 -19.99 8.14 -6.96
N LYS A 12 -20.19 9.31 -7.57
CA LYS A 12 -20.49 10.54 -6.84
C LYS A 12 -21.96 10.60 -6.46
N ASN A 13 -22.24 11.07 -5.25
CA ASN A 13 -23.59 11.30 -4.74
C ASN A 13 -23.56 12.47 -3.77
N LYS A 14 -24.63 13.26 -3.74
CA LYS A 14 -24.76 14.43 -2.85
C LYS A 14 -24.68 14.06 -1.37
N LYS A 15 -25.09 12.84 -1.00
CA LYS A 15 -25.07 12.35 0.39
C LYS A 15 -23.77 11.65 0.76
N GLY A 16 -22.86 11.48 -0.19
CA GLY A 16 -21.59 10.82 0.01
C GLY A 16 -21.22 9.94 -1.18
N ASN A 17 -19.93 9.86 -1.49
CA ASN A 17 -19.44 9.09 -2.62
C ASN A 17 -19.26 7.61 -2.25
N LEU A 18 -19.35 6.75 -3.26
CA LEU A 18 -19.01 5.34 -3.15
C LEU A 18 -17.74 5.07 -3.96
N ILE A 19 -16.73 4.49 -3.33
CA ILE A 19 -15.49 4.12 -3.99
C ILE A 19 -15.47 2.60 -4.15
N LYS A 20 -15.45 2.14 -5.41
CA LYS A 20 -15.33 0.71 -5.69
C LYS A 20 -13.86 0.29 -5.66
N ILE A 21 -13.50 -0.51 -4.67
CA ILE A 21 -12.12 -1.02 -4.53
C ILE A 21 -11.90 -2.17 -5.50
N TYR A 22 -12.90 -3.03 -5.65
CA TYR A 22 -12.79 -4.19 -6.53
C TYR A 22 -14.15 -4.72 -6.97
N SER A 23 -14.23 -5.19 -8.22
CA SER A 23 -15.46 -5.72 -8.79
C SER A 23 -15.31 -7.08 -9.46
N LYS A 24 -14.11 -7.65 -9.49
CA LYS A 24 -13.86 -8.94 -10.15
C LYS A 24 -13.86 -10.10 -9.16
N ARG A 25 -14.58 -11.16 -9.50
CA ARG A 25 -14.79 -12.35 -8.66
C ARG A 25 -13.49 -13.00 -8.17
N ASP A 26 -12.45 -13.03 -9.00
CA ASP A 26 -11.18 -13.71 -8.68
C ASP A 26 -10.39 -13.07 -7.55
N PHE A 27 -10.62 -11.79 -7.30
CA PHE A 27 -9.96 -11.09 -6.20
C PHE A 27 -10.35 -11.67 -4.83
N PHE A 28 -11.64 -11.88 -4.58
CA PHE A 28 -12.12 -12.41 -3.31
C PHE A 28 -11.64 -13.82 -3.02
N ARG A 29 -11.41 -14.61 -4.05
CA ARG A 29 -10.88 -15.98 -3.88
C ARG A 29 -9.43 -16.01 -3.41
N ARG A 30 -8.69 -14.93 -3.61
CA ARG A 30 -7.26 -14.83 -3.30
C ARG A 30 -6.96 -14.04 -2.05
N ILE A 31 -7.93 -13.37 -1.47
CA ILE A 31 -7.74 -12.66 -0.20
C ILE A 31 -7.77 -13.67 0.93
N ALA A 32 -6.64 -13.81 1.62
CA ALA A 32 -6.55 -14.61 2.82
C ALA A 32 -6.82 -13.76 4.07
N GLU A 33 -6.46 -12.48 4.03
CA GLU A 33 -6.59 -11.58 5.18
C GLU A 33 -6.65 -10.13 4.70
N SER A 34 -7.32 -9.27 5.46
CA SER A 34 -7.33 -7.83 5.25
C SER A 34 -7.15 -7.11 6.58
N TYR A 35 -6.46 -5.98 6.55
CA TYR A 35 -6.21 -5.18 7.73
C TYR A 35 -5.97 -3.72 7.38
N ILE A 36 -6.07 -2.86 8.39
CA ILE A 36 -5.77 -1.44 8.25
C ILE A 36 -4.41 -1.18 8.91
N SER A 37 -3.49 -0.61 8.13
CA SER A 37 -2.21 -0.12 8.63
C SER A 37 -2.29 1.36 8.88
N GLU A 38 -1.75 1.80 10.01
CA GLU A 38 -1.66 3.22 10.33
C GLU A 38 -0.21 3.69 10.27
N ILE A 39 -0.01 4.93 9.83
CA ILE A 39 1.29 5.61 9.87
C ILE A 39 1.09 6.94 10.58
N ASN A 40 1.79 7.11 11.69
CA ASN A 40 1.70 8.33 12.49
C ASN A 40 2.24 9.54 11.73
N PRO A 41 1.84 10.78 12.12
CA PRO A 41 2.33 12.00 11.48
C PRO A 41 3.86 12.05 11.40
N ASN A 42 4.38 12.53 10.29
CA ASN A 42 5.82 12.68 10.01
C ASN A 42 6.64 11.38 10.02
N LYS A 43 6.00 10.22 10.16
CA LYS A 43 6.72 8.95 10.26
C LYS A 43 6.92 8.29 8.90
N ILE A 44 8.02 7.55 8.85
CA ILE A 44 8.40 6.70 7.71
C ILE A 44 8.43 5.27 8.23
N LYS A 45 7.70 4.37 7.57
CA LYS A 45 7.77 2.93 7.81
C LYS A 45 8.51 2.28 6.63
N ALA A 46 9.80 2.03 6.77
CA ALA A 46 10.64 1.41 5.76
C ALA A 46 11.70 0.53 6.44
N TRP A 47 12.11 -0.51 5.87
CA TRP A 47 11.75 -1.17 4.62
C TRP A 47 11.22 -2.55 4.96
N ARG A 48 10.28 -3.03 4.18
CA ARG A 48 9.67 -4.35 4.37
C ARG A 48 9.66 -5.12 3.05
N PHE A 49 9.74 -6.43 3.15
CA PHE A 49 9.81 -7.33 2.00
C PHE A 49 9.04 -8.60 2.33
N HIS A 50 8.13 -9.00 1.47
CA HIS A 50 7.40 -10.25 1.59
C HIS A 50 8.00 -11.32 0.67
N LYS A 51 8.39 -12.43 1.23
CA LYS A 51 8.93 -13.56 0.44
C LYS A 51 7.85 -14.28 -0.35
N LYS A 52 6.64 -14.38 0.21
CA LYS A 52 5.55 -15.22 -0.32
C LYS A 52 4.25 -14.46 -0.60
N THR A 53 4.03 -13.32 0.02
CA THR A 53 2.75 -12.61 0.03
C THR A 53 2.71 -11.51 -1.00
N ASN A 54 1.68 -11.52 -1.84
CA ASN A 54 1.30 -10.38 -2.68
C ASN A 54 0.28 -9.53 -1.93
N GLN A 55 0.33 -8.22 -2.13
CA GLN A 55 -0.56 -7.31 -1.44
C GLN A 55 -1.15 -6.26 -2.38
N LYS A 56 -2.34 -5.80 -2.03
CA LYS A 56 -3.02 -4.68 -2.68
C LYS A 56 -3.42 -3.67 -1.61
N LEU A 57 -3.15 -2.40 -1.89
CA LEU A 57 -3.27 -1.30 -0.93
C LEU A 57 -4.21 -0.23 -1.48
N VAL A 58 -5.09 0.25 -0.61
CA VAL A 58 -5.92 1.43 -0.86
C VAL A 58 -5.78 2.36 0.32
N LEU A 59 -5.44 3.61 0.05
CA LEU A 59 -5.43 4.62 1.10
C LEU A 59 -6.85 5.07 1.41
N ILE A 60 -7.25 5.00 2.67
CA ILE A 60 -8.59 5.39 3.12
C ILE A 60 -8.61 6.69 3.90
N GLU A 61 -7.45 7.18 4.35
CA GLU A 61 -7.34 8.47 5.04
C GLU A 61 -5.93 9.04 4.87
N GLY A 62 -5.85 10.31 4.53
CA GLY A 62 -4.60 11.08 4.48
C GLY A 62 -3.93 11.10 3.12
N ASN A 63 -2.63 11.39 3.13
CA ASN A 63 -1.76 11.43 1.96
C ASN A 63 -0.45 10.73 2.30
N CYS A 64 0.02 9.88 1.41
CA CYS A 64 1.16 9.01 1.66
C CYS A 64 1.99 8.84 0.40
N ILE A 65 3.29 8.80 0.56
CA ILE A 65 4.19 8.32 -0.49
C ILE A 65 4.51 6.85 -0.20
N VAL A 66 4.41 6.03 -1.23
CA VAL A 66 4.88 4.65 -1.20
C VAL A 66 6.06 4.54 -2.16
N VAL A 67 7.16 4.02 -1.66
CA VAL A 67 8.35 3.77 -2.47
C VAL A 67 8.54 2.26 -2.56
N VAL A 68 8.73 1.77 -3.77
CA VAL A 68 9.03 0.37 -4.03
C VAL A 68 10.40 0.23 -4.68
N PHE A 69 11.13 -0.78 -4.25
CA PHE A 69 12.44 -1.10 -4.79
C PHE A 69 12.45 -2.56 -5.23
N SER A 70 12.67 -2.77 -6.52
CA SER A 70 12.71 -4.10 -7.13
C SER A 70 13.61 -4.08 -8.35
N LYS A 71 14.38 -5.15 -8.54
CA LYS A 71 15.27 -5.30 -9.71
C LYS A 71 16.17 -4.07 -9.93
N LYS A 72 16.76 -3.54 -8.85
CA LYS A 72 17.62 -2.35 -8.87
C LYS A 72 16.94 -1.05 -9.35
N LYS A 73 15.60 -1.02 -9.39
CA LYS A 73 14.81 0.16 -9.76
C LYS A 73 13.97 0.62 -8.58
N ILE A 74 13.88 1.93 -8.42
CA ILE A 74 13.03 2.59 -7.42
C ILE A 74 11.88 3.26 -8.15
N LYS A 75 10.66 3.05 -7.64
CA LYS A 75 9.45 3.75 -8.10
C LYS A 75 8.75 4.37 -6.91
N LYS A 76 8.24 5.57 -7.10
CA LYS A 76 7.48 6.32 -6.11
C LYS A 76 6.03 6.45 -6.56
N PHE A 77 5.10 6.22 -5.64
CA PHE A 77 3.67 6.39 -5.86
C PHE A 77 3.10 7.31 -4.78
N LYS A 78 2.28 8.26 -5.20
CA LYS A 78 1.57 9.14 -4.26
C LYS A 78 0.15 8.62 -4.09
N LEU A 79 -0.19 8.20 -2.89
CA LEU A 79 -1.53 7.78 -2.52
C LEU A 79 -2.28 8.95 -1.88
N SER A 80 -3.52 9.17 -2.33
CA SER A 80 -4.41 10.20 -1.81
C SER A 80 -5.84 9.69 -1.77
N TYR A 81 -6.57 9.98 -0.70
CA TYR A 81 -7.99 9.64 -0.62
C TYR A 81 -8.83 10.41 -1.66
N LYS A 82 -8.43 11.63 -2.02
CA LYS A 82 -9.14 12.45 -3.01
C LYS A 82 -9.09 11.86 -4.43
N LYS A 83 -8.01 11.13 -4.75
CA LYS A 83 -7.84 10.43 -6.02
C LYS A 83 -7.54 8.97 -5.73
N PRO A 84 -8.56 8.18 -5.33
CA PRO A 84 -8.31 6.84 -4.85
C PRO A 84 -7.75 5.93 -5.94
N LYS A 85 -6.72 5.19 -5.58
CA LYS A 85 -6.03 4.25 -6.45
C LYS A 85 -5.72 2.96 -5.70
N LEU A 86 -5.68 1.87 -6.43
CA LEU A 86 -5.26 0.57 -5.93
C LEU A 86 -3.80 0.34 -6.32
N LEU A 87 -2.94 0.21 -5.33
CA LEU A 87 -1.53 -0.13 -5.52
C LEU A 87 -1.34 -1.61 -5.26
N GLN A 88 -0.84 -2.33 -6.25
CA GLN A 88 -0.44 -3.72 -6.10
C GLN A 88 1.06 -3.82 -5.94
N ILE A 89 1.51 -4.45 -4.85
CA ILE A 89 2.91 -4.72 -4.60
C ILE A 89 3.10 -6.23 -4.57
N PRO A 90 3.78 -6.82 -5.56
CA PRO A 90 4.01 -8.25 -5.57
C PRO A 90 5.03 -8.67 -4.52
N LYS A 91 5.01 -9.96 -4.17
CA LYS A 91 6.06 -10.56 -3.35
C LYS A 91 7.45 -10.28 -3.93
N LYS A 92 8.47 -10.34 -3.08
CA LYS A 92 9.88 -10.10 -3.44
C LYS A 92 10.16 -8.67 -3.90
N THR A 93 9.41 -7.72 -3.33
CA THR A 93 9.58 -6.29 -3.57
C THR A 93 9.78 -5.59 -2.24
N TRP A 94 10.84 -4.81 -2.10
CA TRP A 94 11.03 -3.92 -0.96
C TRP A 94 10.11 -2.72 -1.08
N TYR A 95 9.51 -2.31 0.01
CA TYR A 95 8.65 -1.12 0.02
C TYR A 95 8.72 -0.40 1.35
N GLY A 96 8.35 0.87 1.30
CA GLY A 96 8.24 1.72 2.47
C GLY A 96 7.21 2.81 2.25
N PHE A 97 6.77 3.41 3.35
CA PHE A 97 5.73 4.45 3.38
C PHE A 97 6.24 5.68 4.09
N LYS A 98 5.82 6.86 3.61
CA LYS A 98 5.99 8.13 4.31
C LYS A 98 4.66 8.85 4.43
N ASN A 99 4.25 9.16 5.66
CA ASN A 99 3.12 10.04 5.90
C ASN A 99 3.54 11.48 5.56
N LEU A 100 2.80 12.13 4.66
CA LEU A 100 3.08 13.51 4.24
C LEU A 100 2.50 14.56 5.18
N SER A 101 1.66 14.16 6.14
CA SER A 101 1.06 15.08 7.11
C SER A 101 1.86 15.15 8.39
N SER A 102 1.97 16.37 8.93
CA SER A 102 2.55 16.62 10.26
C SER A 102 1.52 16.48 11.40
N LYS A 103 0.23 16.34 11.07
CA LYS A 103 -0.86 16.40 12.06
C LYS A 103 -1.73 15.15 12.09
N LYS A 104 -1.95 14.50 10.95
CA LYS A 104 -2.92 13.41 10.81
C LYS A 104 -2.25 12.08 10.51
N LYS A 105 -2.82 10.99 11.02
CA LYS A 105 -2.43 9.64 10.65
C LYS A 105 -2.82 9.35 9.21
N VAL A 106 -2.06 8.47 8.58
CA VAL A 106 -2.42 7.82 7.33
C VAL A 106 -3.02 6.47 7.68
N LYS A 107 -4.11 6.10 7.01
CA LYS A 107 -4.73 4.77 7.12
C LYS A 107 -4.77 4.11 5.76
N ILE A 108 -4.21 2.92 5.68
CA ILE A 108 -4.11 2.12 4.46
C ILE A 108 -4.86 0.80 4.68
N LEU A 109 -5.81 0.51 3.80
CA LEU A 109 -6.48 -0.78 3.76
C LEU A 109 -5.65 -1.73 2.92
N ASN A 110 -5.22 -2.84 3.53
CA ASN A 110 -4.40 -3.87 2.91
C ASN A 110 -5.21 -5.13 2.67
N PHE A 111 -5.03 -5.73 1.50
CA PHE A 111 -5.52 -7.06 1.15
C PHE A 111 -4.31 -7.93 0.83
N ILE A 112 -4.20 -9.07 1.49
CA ILE A 112 -3.09 -10.01 1.29
C ILE A 112 -3.60 -11.39 0.89
N ASP A 113 -2.84 -12.08 0.04
CA ASP A 113 -3.22 -13.38 -0.53
C ASP A 113 -2.73 -14.59 0.27
N LYS A 114 -1.99 -14.34 1.35
CA LYS A 114 -1.54 -15.33 2.31
C LYS A 114 -1.86 -14.84 3.72
N LYS A 115 -2.21 -15.74 4.62
CA LYS A 115 -2.37 -15.39 6.03
C LYS A 115 -1.07 -14.76 6.55
N TYR A 116 -1.19 -13.75 7.41
CA TYR A 116 -0.03 -13.07 8.01
C TYR A 116 0.92 -14.07 8.67
N ASP A 117 2.18 -14.01 8.31
CA ASP A 117 3.25 -14.84 8.85
C ASP A 117 4.51 -14.00 8.99
N GLU A 118 4.92 -13.72 10.22
CA GLU A 118 6.10 -12.93 10.52
C GLU A 118 7.38 -13.53 9.91
N ASN A 119 7.45 -14.85 9.79
CA ASN A 119 8.63 -15.55 9.27
C ASN A 119 8.85 -15.35 7.76
N GLU A 120 7.81 -14.93 7.01
CA GLU A 120 7.95 -14.64 5.58
C GLU A 120 8.33 -13.19 5.32
N ILE A 121 8.38 -12.33 6.35
CA ILE A 121 8.67 -10.92 6.24
C ILE A 121 10.14 -10.66 6.56
N GLU A 122 10.83 -9.93 5.67
CA GLU A 122 12.15 -9.38 5.92
C GLU A 122 12.06 -7.87 6.12
N ARG A 123 12.94 -7.35 6.95
CA ARG A 123 13.02 -5.91 7.24
C ARG A 123 14.43 -5.41 7.05
N LYS A 124 14.54 -4.17 6.62
CA LYS A 124 15.79 -3.41 6.59
C LYS A 124 15.59 -2.07 7.28
N LYS A 125 16.66 -1.55 7.86
CA LYS A 125 16.67 -0.18 8.40
C LYS A 125 16.51 0.81 7.25
N ILE A 126 15.99 1.99 7.55
CA ILE A 126 15.72 3.03 6.57
C ILE A 126 16.94 3.38 5.70
N ASN A 127 18.13 3.35 6.28
CA ASN A 127 19.38 3.70 5.58
C ASN A 127 20.02 2.54 4.80
N GLU A 128 19.49 1.33 4.90
CA GLU A 128 20.04 0.16 4.18
C GLU A 128 19.62 0.11 2.72
N ILE A 129 18.55 0.80 2.34
CA ILE A 129 18.21 1.08 0.94
C ILE A 129 18.27 2.59 0.77
N ARG A 130 19.16 3.03 -0.12
CA ARG A 130 19.39 4.46 -0.31
C ARG A 130 18.23 5.12 -1.04
N TYR A 131 17.50 5.96 -0.33
CA TYR A 131 16.42 6.75 -0.87
C TYR A 131 16.29 8.06 -0.10
N ASN A 132 16.08 9.16 -0.80
CA ASN A 132 15.85 10.47 -0.20
C ASN A 132 14.35 10.69 0.04
N TRP A 133 13.91 10.39 1.22
CA TRP A 133 12.51 10.49 1.63
C TRP A 133 11.96 11.92 1.66
#